data_bf35b5cc478d290de45d5ca73f57b3d7
#
_entry.id   bf35b5cc478d290de45d5ca73f57b3d7
#
_cell.length_a   1.000
_cell.length_b   1.000
_cell.length_c   1.000
_cell.angle_alpha   90.00
_cell.angle_beta   90.00
_cell.angle_gamma   90.00
#
_symmetry.space_group_name_H-M   'P 1'
#
loop_
_entity.id
_entity.type
_entity.pdbx_description
1 polymer ?
#
loop_
_entity_poly.entity_id
_entity_poly.type
_entity_poly.pdbx_seq_one_letter_code
_entity_poly.pdbx_strand_id
1 'polypeptide(L)'
;MKDIFIVEDDALIAMLLEDMLSDLGYRVCATAPDLERALAAAKDTEFDAAILDVSLAGRSSLPVAKLLDERGKPYLYATGYGSAPEGSTPSTLPVLRKPFQLSELEQAMKLLAEA
;
A
#
# COMPACT_ATOMS: atom_id res chain seq x y z
N MET A 1 -1.50 11.62 9.82
CA MET A 1 -1.52 10.76 8.61
C MET A 1 -2.93 10.77 8.04
N LYS A 2 -3.09 11.29 6.84
CA LYS A 2 -4.41 11.35 6.19
C LYS A 2 -4.41 10.90 4.73
N ASP A 3 -3.35 11.20 3.99
CA ASP A 3 -3.30 10.97 2.54
C ASP A 3 -2.60 9.65 2.24
N ILE A 4 -3.33 8.75 1.61
CA ILE A 4 -2.86 7.38 1.35
C ILE A 4 -2.75 7.16 -0.15
N PHE A 5 -1.63 6.60 -0.56
CA PHE A 5 -1.36 6.17 -1.92
C PHE A 5 -1.58 4.66 -2.01
N ILE A 6 -2.39 4.23 -2.98
CA ILE A 6 -2.70 2.81 -3.19
C ILE A 6 -2.08 2.32 -4.48
N VAL A 7 -1.40 1.18 -4.41
CA VAL A 7 -0.87 0.47 -5.58
C VAL A 7 -1.55 -0.89 -5.64
N GLU A 8 -2.47 -1.06 -6.59
CA GLU A 8 -3.30 -2.25 -6.72
C GLU A 8 -3.73 -2.42 -8.18
N ASP A 9 -3.46 -3.59 -8.77
CA ASP A 9 -3.80 -3.86 -10.17
C ASP A 9 -5.27 -4.23 -10.39
N ASP A 10 -5.97 -4.69 -9.35
CA ASP A 10 -7.39 -5.03 -9.44
C ASP A 10 -8.22 -3.79 -9.07
N ALA A 11 -8.93 -3.23 -10.04
CA ALA A 11 -9.72 -2.01 -9.86
C ALA A 11 -10.81 -2.18 -8.79
N LEU A 12 -11.43 -3.36 -8.68
CA LEU A 12 -12.47 -3.61 -7.70
C LEU A 12 -11.89 -3.62 -6.28
N ILE A 13 -10.75 -4.26 -6.10
CA ILE A 13 -10.06 -4.28 -4.80
C ILE A 13 -9.61 -2.87 -4.41
N ALA A 14 -9.10 -2.10 -5.38
CA ALA A 14 -8.72 -0.71 -5.13
C ALA A 14 -9.91 0.12 -4.66
N MET A 15 -11.08 -0.05 -5.27
CA MET A 15 -12.30 0.66 -4.86
C MET A 15 -12.74 0.27 -3.45
N LEU A 16 -12.71 -1.03 -3.14
CA LEU A 16 -13.06 -1.51 -1.80
C LEU A 16 -12.11 -0.93 -0.75
N LEU A 17 -10.84 -0.91 -1.05
CA LEU A 17 -9.83 -0.35 -0.15
C LEU A 17 -10.04 1.15 0.06
N GLU A 18 -10.36 1.89 -1.00
CA GLU A 18 -10.71 3.31 -0.90
C GLU A 18 -11.90 3.53 0.04
N ASP A 19 -12.97 2.75 -0.14
CA ASP A 19 -14.17 2.86 0.69
C ASP A 19 -13.84 2.57 2.16
N MET A 20 -13.07 1.52 2.42
CA MET A 20 -12.68 1.14 3.78
C MET A 20 -11.82 2.23 4.43
N LEU A 21 -10.86 2.77 3.71
CA LEU A 21 -10.01 3.85 4.23
C LEU A 21 -10.81 5.11 4.50
N SER A 22 -11.76 5.44 3.62
CA SER A 22 -12.65 6.57 3.82
C SER A 22 -13.48 6.40 5.09
N ASP A 23 -14.01 5.21 5.34
CA ASP A 23 -14.76 4.90 6.56
C ASP A 23 -13.90 5.07 7.81
N LEU A 24 -12.61 4.85 7.70
CA LEU A 24 -11.67 4.99 8.82
C LEU A 24 -11.14 6.42 8.98
N GLY A 25 -11.55 7.34 8.11
CA GLY A 25 -11.15 8.75 8.18
C GLY A 25 -9.90 9.10 7.39
N TYR A 26 -9.43 8.22 6.53
CA TYR A 26 -8.29 8.49 5.64
C TYR A 26 -8.77 8.95 4.28
N ARG A 27 -7.89 9.61 3.54
CA ARG A 27 -8.17 10.06 2.17
C ARG A 27 -7.21 9.36 1.20
N VAL A 28 -7.75 8.76 0.16
CA VAL A 28 -6.92 8.20 -0.91
C VAL A 28 -6.62 9.30 -1.90
N CYS A 29 -5.37 9.72 -1.95
CA CYS A 29 -4.94 10.84 -2.80
C CYS A 29 -4.49 10.40 -4.18
N ALA A 30 -4.12 9.13 -4.35
CA ALA A 30 -3.70 8.59 -5.63
C ALA A 30 -3.81 7.06 -5.63
N THR A 31 -4.07 6.51 -6.81
CA THR A 31 -4.05 5.06 -7.04
C THR A 31 -3.25 4.78 -8.30
N ALA A 32 -2.54 3.64 -8.32
CA ALA A 32 -1.77 3.23 -9.48
C ALA A 32 -2.01 1.74 -9.74
N PRO A 33 -2.41 1.37 -10.97
CA PRO A 33 -2.76 -0.03 -11.27
C PRO A 33 -1.59 -0.87 -11.80
N ASP A 34 -0.45 -0.26 -12.10
CA ASP A 34 0.69 -0.97 -12.66
C ASP A 34 2.00 -0.39 -12.13
N LEU A 35 3.09 -1.12 -12.38
CA LEU A 35 4.40 -0.75 -11.86
C LEU A 35 4.87 0.61 -12.37
N GLU A 36 4.70 0.91 -13.64
CA GLU A 36 5.16 2.16 -14.26
C GLU A 36 4.45 3.37 -13.65
N ARG A 37 3.13 3.31 -13.53
CA ARG A 37 2.34 4.39 -12.91
C ARG A 37 2.63 4.51 -11.43
N ALA A 38 2.83 3.38 -10.76
CA ALA A 38 3.17 3.37 -9.34
C ALA A 38 4.51 4.05 -9.08
N LEU A 39 5.52 3.77 -9.89
CA LEU A 39 6.83 4.42 -9.77
C LEU A 39 6.73 5.92 -10.01
N ALA A 40 6.00 6.34 -11.03
CA ALA A 40 5.81 7.76 -11.32
C ALA A 40 5.08 8.48 -10.17
N ALA A 41 3.99 7.90 -9.67
CA ALA A 41 3.23 8.49 -8.57
C ALA A 41 4.02 8.48 -7.27
N ALA A 42 4.76 7.41 -6.98
CA ALA A 42 5.59 7.31 -5.79
C ALA A 42 6.68 8.39 -5.77
N LYS A 43 7.15 8.81 -6.93
CA LYS A 43 8.17 9.83 -7.06
C LYS A 43 7.61 11.25 -6.96
N ASP A 44 6.47 11.50 -7.61
CA ASP A 44 5.98 12.86 -7.87
C ASP A 44 4.78 13.28 -7.01
N THR A 45 4.09 12.33 -6.36
CA THR A 45 2.89 12.64 -5.58
C THR A 45 3.23 12.82 -4.11
N GLU A 46 2.58 13.78 -3.46
CA GLU A 46 2.65 13.93 -2.01
C GLU A 46 1.60 13.06 -1.34
N PHE A 47 2.04 12.26 -0.38
CA PHE A 47 1.17 11.41 0.43
C PHE A 47 1.87 11.12 1.75
N ASP A 48 1.10 10.62 2.73
CA ASP A 48 1.65 10.32 4.06
C ASP A 48 2.13 8.87 4.17
N ALA A 49 1.43 7.96 3.51
CA ALA A 49 1.74 6.54 3.56
C ALA A 49 1.15 5.83 2.34
N ALA A 50 1.55 4.60 2.12
CA ALA A 50 1.10 3.82 0.97
C ALA A 50 0.68 2.40 1.37
N ILE A 51 -0.18 1.81 0.55
CA ILE A 51 -0.53 0.39 0.62
C ILE A 51 -0.18 -0.21 -0.73
N LEU A 52 0.69 -1.20 -0.74
CA LEU A 52 1.24 -1.80 -1.95
C LEU A 52 0.78 -3.25 -2.10
N ASP A 53 0.20 -3.57 -3.25
CA ASP A 53 0.05 -4.98 -3.62
C ASP A 53 1.45 -5.56 -3.84
N VAL A 54 1.68 -6.78 -3.37
CA VAL A 54 2.97 -7.46 -3.52
C VAL A 54 3.28 -7.72 -4.99
N SER A 55 2.27 -8.07 -5.78
CA SER A 55 2.43 -8.37 -7.20
C SER A 55 1.46 -7.50 -8.03
N LEU A 56 1.99 -6.88 -9.07
CA LEU A 56 1.24 -6.05 -10.00
C LEU A 56 1.25 -6.72 -11.37
N ALA A 57 0.18 -7.46 -11.67
CA ALA A 57 0.05 -8.21 -12.93
C ALA A 57 1.28 -9.10 -13.20
N GLY A 58 1.72 -9.83 -12.18
CA GLY A 58 2.87 -10.73 -12.26
C GLY A 58 4.23 -10.07 -12.06
N ARG A 59 4.28 -8.76 -11.86
CA ARG A 59 5.53 -8.03 -11.60
C ARG A 59 5.60 -7.63 -10.13
N SER A 60 6.77 -7.79 -9.52
CA SER A 60 6.96 -7.42 -8.12
C SER A 60 6.83 -5.90 -7.92
N SER A 61 6.19 -5.51 -6.81
CA SER A 61 6.11 -4.11 -6.41
C SER A 61 7.36 -3.64 -5.64
N LEU A 62 8.36 -4.50 -5.49
CA LEU A 62 9.59 -4.16 -4.75
C LEU A 62 10.25 -2.85 -5.20
N PRO A 63 10.34 -2.51 -6.49
CA PRO A 63 10.92 -1.23 -6.90
C PRO A 63 10.18 -0.02 -6.32
N VAL A 64 8.85 -0.11 -6.18
CA VAL A 64 8.06 0.96 -5.56
C VAL A 64 8.41 1.07 -4.08
N ALA A 65 8.47 -0.07 -3.38
CA ALA A 65 8.82 -0.09 -1.96
C ALA A 65 10.20 0.52 -1.71
N LYS A 66 11.17 0.21 -2.56
CA LYS A 66 12.52 0.78 -2.43
C LYS A 66 12.52 2.31 -2.62
N LEU A 67 11.71 2.80 -3.57
CA LEU A 67 11.58 4.23 -3.78
C LEU A 67 10.93 4.92 -2.57
N LEU A 68 9.92 4.29 -1.97
CA LEU A 68 9.29 4.80 -0.76
C LEU A 68 10.26 4.80 0.43
N ASP A 69 11.10 3.77 0.55
CA ASP A 69 12.16 3.73 1.56
C ASP A 69 13.12 4.92 1.40
N GLU A 70 13.51 5.22 0.17
CA GLU A 70 14.39 6.36 -0.12
C GLU A 70 13.74 7.69 0.25
N ARG A 71 12.43 7.82 0.08
CA ARG A 71 11.68 9.03 0.44
C ARG A 71 11.31 9.09 1.91
N GLY A 72 11.57 8.03 2.67
CA GLY A 72 11.16 7.94 4.07
C GLY A 72 9.66 7.83 4.27
N LYS A 73 8.94 7.30 3.29
CA LYS A 73 7.48 7.13 3.37
C LYS A 73 7.12 5.74 3.87
N PRO A 74 6.33 5.62 4.94
CA PRO A 74 5.90 4.31 5.44
C PRO A 74 4.87 3.66 4.53
N TYR A 75 4.84 2.34 4.51
CA TYR A 75 3.91 1.59 3.68
C TYR A 75 3.62 0.20 4.25
N LEU A 76 2.49 -0.36 3.82
CA LEU A 76 2.07 -1.73 4.10
C LEU A 76 2.03 -2.52 2.81
N TYR A 77 2.34 -3.81 2.89
CA TYR A 77 2.05 -4.72 1.79
C TYR A 77 0.68 -5.36 1.96
N ALA A 78 -0.01 -5.60 0.85
CA ALA A 78 -1.23 -6.39 0.79
C ALA A 78 -1.04 -7.50 -0.23
N THR A 79 -1.53 -8.71 0.07
CA THR A 79 -1.32 -9.86 -0.80
C THR A 79 -2.49 -10.85 -0.70
N GLY A 80 -2.80 -11.53 -1.80
CA GLY A 80 -3.76 -12.63 -1.80
C GLY A 80 -3.24 -13.87 -1.10
N TYR A 81 -1.93 -14.07 -1.11
CA TYR A 81 -1.24 -15.15 -0.42
C TYR A 81 0.25 -14.84 -0.38
N GLY A 82 0.96 -15.49 0.53
CA GLY A 82 2.39 -15.30 0.65
C GLY A 82 2.77 -14.18 1.61
N SER A 83 3.91 -13.58 1.40
CA SER A 83 4.52 -12.58 2.28
C SER A 83 5.07 -11.42 1.44
N ALA A 84 5.77 -10.48 2.10
CA ALA A 84 6.46 -9.39 1.43
C ALA A 84 7.40 -9.93 0.33
N PRO A 85 7.65 -9.13 -0.74
CA PRO A 85 8.52 -9.58 -1.81
C PRO A 85 9.92 -9.92 -1.30
N GLU A 86 10.57 -10.88 -1.93
CA GLU A 86 11.96 -11.19 -1.64
C GLU A 86 12.82 -9.95 -1.89
N GLY A 87 13.75 -9.69 -1.00
CA GLY A 87 14.58 -8.49 -1.07
C GLY A 87 14.01 -7.27 -0.36
N SER A 88 12.84 -7.41 0.26
CA SER A 88 12.20 -6.31 1.00
C SER A 88 13.01 -5.92 2.22
N THR A 89 12.95 -4.63 2.57
CA THR A 89 13.51 -4.14 3.83
C THR A 89 12.74 -4.77 4.99
N PRO A 90 13.42 -5.33 6.00
CA PRO A 90 12.74 -5.89 7.17
C PRO A 90 11.86 -4.84 7.85
N SER A 91 10.66 -5.25 8.24
CA SER A 91 9.69 -4.36 8.88
C SER A 91 8.90 -5.12 9.93
N THR A 92 8.49 -4.42 10.99
CA THR A 92 7.59 -4.95 12.00
C THR A 92 6.12 -4.74 11.63
N LEU A 93 5.85 -4.04 10.53
CA LEU A 93 4.50 -3.78 10.08
C LEU A 93 3.85 -5.05 9.51
N PRO A 94 2.55 -5.24 9.72
CA PRO A 94 1.88 -6.44 9.21
C PRO A 94 1.75 -6.42 7.70
N VAL A 95 1.64 -7.62 7.11
CA VAL A 95 1.24 -7.78 5.72
C VAL A 95 -0.25 -8.09 5.74
N LEU A 96 -1.04 -7.28 5.04
CA LEU A 96 -2.49 -7.49 4.95
C LEU A 96 -2.79 -8.64 3.99
N ARG A 97 -3.59 -9.61 4.43
CA ARG A 97 -3.99 -10.72 3.58
C ARG A 97 -5.37 -10.46 2.99
N LYS A 98 -5.47 -10.60 1.68
CA LYS A 98 -6.75 -10.43 0.98
C LYS A 98 -7.56 -11.73 1.03
N PRO A 99 -8.88 -11.67 1.22
CA PRO A 99 -9.65 -10.48 1.57
C PRO A 99 -9.45 -10.11 3.04
N PHE A 100 -9.28 -8.83 3.34
CA PHE A 100 -9.13 -8.37 4.72
C PHE A 100 -10.39 -7.65 5.19
N GLN A 101 -10.62 -7.70 6.50
CA GLN A 101 -11.76 -7.03 7.12
C GLN A 101 -11.41 -5.60 7.51
N LEU A 102 -12.42 -4.78 7.71
CA LEU A 102 -12.24 -3.38 8.12
C LEU A 102 -11.42 -3.28 9.41
N SER A 103 -11.68 -4.16 10.39
CA SER A 103 -10.94 -4.17 11.65
C SER A 103 -9.45 -4.47 11.46
N GLU A 104 -9.12 -5.36 10.52
CA GLU A 104 -7.73 -5.68 10.20
C GLU A 104 -7.02 -4.50 9.58
N LEU A 105 -7.69 -3.82 8.64
CA LEU A 105 -7.16 -2.62 8.02
C LEU A 105 -6.96 -1.51 9.05
N GLU A 106 -7.93 -1.32 9.93
CA GLU A 106 -7.86 -0.31 11.00
C GLU A 106 -6.64 -0.53 11.88
N GLN A 107 -6.40 -1.76 12.33
CA GLN A 107 -5.23 -2.09 13.14
C GLN A 107 -3.93 -1.82 12.40
N ALA A 108 -3.86 -2.27 11.15
CA ALA A 108 -2.68 -2.09 10.33
C ALA A 108 -2.37 -0.60 10.11
N MET A 109 -3.40 0.21 9.88
CA MET A 109 -3.23 1.65 9.68
C MET A 109 -2.76 2.35 10.95
N LYS A 110 -3.21 1.91 12.12
CA LYS A 110 -2.72 2.45 13.38
C LYS A 110 -1.23 2.18 13.57
N LEU A 111 -0.80 0.96 13.27
CA LEU A 111 0.62 0.61 13.34
C LEU A 111 1.44 1.38 12.33
N LEU A 112 0.90 1.57 11.13
CA LEU A 112 1.55 2.36 10.07
C LEU A 112 1.74 3.81 10.50
N ALA A 113 0.76 4.39 11.17
CA ALA A 113 0.83 5.77 11.65
C ALA A 113 1.91 5.97 12.71
N GLU A 114 2.28 4.92 13.42
CA GLU A 114 3.30 4.95 14.47
C GLU A 114 4.71 4.66 13.93
N ALA A 115 4.79 4.27 12.66
CA ALA A 115 6.06 3.87 12.05
C ALA A 115 7.00 5.06 11.78
#